data_ee4c38a6171de6c4efbb37a5a69201d7
#
_entry.id   ee4c38a6171de6c4efbb37a5a69201d7
#
_cell.length_a   1.000
_cell.length_b   1.000
_cell.length_c   1.000
_cell.angle_alpha   90.00
_cell.angle_beta   90.00
_cell.angle_gamma   90.00
#
_symmetry.space_group_name_H-M   'P 1'
#
loop_
_entity.id
_entity.type
_entity.pdbx_description
1 polymer ?
#
loop_
_entity_poly.entity_id
_entity_poly.type
_entity_poly.pdbx_seq_one_letter_code
_entity_poly.pdbx_strand_id
1 'polypeptide(L)'
;MLEELGVVLSLSPEQNERVLAETGICFLFAQGYHKSMKNVAPVRKGMGERTIFNVLGPLSNPARATMQLLGVYDESLVMPMAQVLSNLGVTRGMVVCGSGMDEASLIGRNKVCEIRDGKLTPYELDPTGYGLSLCTVDELRGGSPKANAQITRDILAGREQGAKREEILLNAGIALYLGLDGLTLADGIKKAAELIDSGAALAKLDRFAAATQEAAKA
;
A
#
# COMPACT_ATOMS: atom_id res chain seq x y z
N MET A 1 11.92 1.47 -8.23
CA MET A 1 11.35 0.10 -8.32
C MET A 1 10.23 0.02 -9.36
N LEU A 2 9.15 0.81 -9.29
CA LEU A 2 8.05 0.73 -10.28
C LEU A 2 8.53 0.95 -11.73
N GLU A 3 9.43 1.91 -11.96
CA GLU A 3 10.05 2.14 -13.28
C GLU A 3 10.83 0.92 -13.77
N GLU A 4 11.52 0.21 -12.88
CA GLU A 4 12.21 -1.05 -13.20
C GLU A 4 11.23 -2.21 -13.51
N LEU A 5 9.99 -2.08 -13.06
CA LEU A 5 8.89 -2.99 -13.42
C LEU A 5 8.21 -2.59 -14.74
N GLY A 6 8.65 -1.49 -15.37
CA GLY A 6 8.12 -0.98 -16.63
C GLY A 6 6.95 0.00 -16.49
N VAL A 7 6.63 0.45 -15.27
CA VAL A 7 5.54 1.40 -15.02
C VAL A 7 6.01 2.83 -15.25
N VAL A 8 5.26 3.61 -16.04
CA VAL A 8 5.50 5.05 -16.23
C VAL A 8 4.83 5.82 -15.10
N LEU A 9 5.63 6.58 -14.32
CA LEU A 9 5.14 7.31 -13.14
C LEU A 9 4.58 8.70 -13.46
N SER A 10 5.11 9.36 -14.49
CA SER A 10 4.80 10.76 -14.81
C SER A 10 3.63 10.90 -15.79
N LEU A 11 2.52 10.23 -15.50
CA LEU A 11 1.28 10.36 -16.26
C LEU A 11 0.45 11.56 -15.81
N SER A 12 -0.30 12.18 -16.75
CA SER A 12 -1.28 13.20 -16.40
C SER A 12 -2.47 12.59 -15.65
N PRO A 13 -3.30 13.40 -14.97
CA PRO A 13 -4.52 12.90 -14.35
C PRO A 13 -5.43 12.15 -15.32
N GLU A 14 -5.62 12.67 -16.54
CA GLU A 14 -6.45 12.08 -17.59
C GLU A 14 -5.87 10.75 -18.10
N GLN A 15 -4.55 10.66 -18.20
CA GLN A 15 -3.87 9.40 -18.55
C GLN A 15 -4.03 8.37 -17.44
N ASN A 16 -3.87 8.76 -16.17
CA ASN A 16 -4.10 7.87 -15.02
C ASN A 16 -5.56 7.38 -14.92
N GLU A 17 -6.53 8.25 -15.23
CA GLU A 17 -7.95 7.86 -15.28
C GLU A 17 -8.20 6.76 -16.33
N ARG A 18 -7.63 6.91 -17.53
CA ARG A 18 -7.70 5.88 -18.59
C ARG A 18 -7.06 4.57 -18.16
N VAL A 19 -5.86 4.62 -17.58
CA VAL A 19 -5.16 3.44 -17.07
C VAL A 19 -5.99 2.74 -15.99
N LEU A 20 -6.58 3.51 -15.06
CA LEU A 20 -7.46 2.97 -14.02
C LEU A 20 -8.69 2.29 -14.62
N ALA A 21 -9.37 2.94 -15.57
CA ALA A 21 -10.55 2.38 -16.24
C ALA A 21 -10.23 1.07 -16.99
N GLU A 22 -9.07 0.99 -17.62
CA GLU A 22 -8.66 -0.18 -18.38
C GLU A 22 -8.18 -1.34 -17.52
N THR A 23 -7.38 -1.04 -16.51
CA THR A 23 -6.66 -2.07 -15.74
C THR A 23 -7.20 -2.29 -14.34
N GLY A 24 -8.02 -1.37 -13.82
CA GLY A 24 -8.52 -1.38 -12.44
C GLY A 24 -7.47 -0.96 -11.40
N ILE A 25 -6.32 -0.42 -11.84
CA ILE A 25 -5.25 0.08 -10.96
C ILE A 25 -4.56 1.28 -11.59
N CYS A 26 -4.15 2.27 -10.81
CA CYS A 26 -3.26 3.34 -11.24
C CYS A 26 -2.29 3.73 -10.13
N PHE A 27 -1.23 4.45 -10.48
CA PHE A 27 -0.26 4.99 -9.53
C PHE A 27 -0.26 6.52 -9.59
N LEU A 28 -0.77 7.13 -8.54
CA LEU A 28 -0.84 8.59 -8.43
C LEU A 28 0.48 9.12 -7.86
N PHE A 29 1.43 9.45 -8.74
CA PHE A 29 2.74 9.95 -8.32
C PHE A 29 2.62 11.33 -7.68
N ALA A 30 2.87 11.41 -6.37
CA ALA A 30 2.60 12.59 -5.54
C ALA A 30 3.18 13.90 -6.12
N GLN A 31 4.37 13.86 -6.75
CA GLN A 31 4.99 15.04 -7.36
C GLN A 31 4.18 15.63 -8.53
N GLY A 32 3.42 14.81 -9.24
CA GLY A 32 2.54 15.24 -10.33
C GLY A 32 1.26 15.93 -9.82
N TYR A 33 0.75 15.49 -8.68
CA TYR A 33 -0.53 15.94 -8.13
C TYR A 33 -0.39 17.09 -7.12
N HIS A 34 0.71 17.16 -6.38
CA HIS A 34 0.93 18.18 -5.35
C HIS A 34 1.97 19.21 -5.79
N LYS A 35 1.64 20.03 -6.80
CA LYS A 35 2.57 21.03 -7.37
C LYS A 35 3.11 22.02 -6.33
N SER A 36 2.28 22.40 -5.33
CA SER A 36 2.67 23.28 -4.23
C SER A 36 3.76 22.68 -3.32
N MET A 37 3.86 21.36 -3.25
CA MET A 37 4.88 20.66 -2.46
C MET A 37 6.30 20.87 -2.99
N LYS A 38 6.48 21.28 -4.25
CA LYS A 38 7.79 21.64 -4.80
C LYS A 38 8.44 22.78 -4.00
N ASN A 39 7.64 23.72 -3.50
CA ASN A 39 8.12 24.87 -2.74
C ASN A 39 8.55 24.49 -1.31
N VAL A 40 8.01 23.38 -0.78
CA VAL A 40 8.28 22.91 0.58
C VAL A 40 9.43 21.88 0.61
N ALA A 41 9.70 21.21 -0.51
CA ALA A 41 10.71 20.15 -0.60
C ALA A 41 12.12 20.57 -0.14
N PRO A 42 12.66 21.77 -0.50
CA PRO A 42 13.96 22.21 -0.02
C PRO A 42 14.01 22.40 1.49
N VAL A 43 12.92 22.98 2.07
CA VAL A 43 12.79 23.21 3.52
C VAL A 43 12.76 21.88 4.27
N ARG A 44 11.95 20.90 3.81
CA ARG A 44 11.91 19.55 4.39
C ARG A 44 13.27 18.87 4.40
N LYS A 45 14.01 18.97 3.29
CA LYS A 45 15.36 18.38 3.18
C LYS A 45 16.34 19.04 4.16
N GLY A 46 16.20 20.35 4.40
CA GLY A 46 17.06 21.09 5.32
C GLY A 46 16.75 20.81 6.81
N MET A 47 15.50 20.50 7.14
CA MET A 47 15.08 20.24 8.53
C MET A 47 15.57 18.89 9.05
N GLY A 48 15.68 17.86 8.18
CA GLY A 48 16.11 16.51 8.56
C GLY A 48 15.16 15.77 9.53
N GLU A 49 14.06 16.40 9.92
CA GLU A 49 13.10 15.88 10.89
C GLU A 49 11.78 15.46 10.20
N ARG A 50 11.05 14.56 10.86
CA ARG A 50 9.69 14.18 10.45
C ARG A 50 8.73 15.31 10.79
N THR A 51 7.89 15.69 9.83
CA THR A 51 6.93 16.79 9.95
C THR A 51 5.54 16.32 9.53
N ILE A 52 4.53 17.17 9.71
CA ILE A 52 3.16 16.94 9.22
C ILE A 52 3.12 16.57 7.73
N PHE A 53 4.06 17.04 6.93
CA PHE A 53 4.16 16.69 5.50
C PHE A 53 4.42 15.20 5.23
N ASN A 54 4.84 14.44 6.24
CA ASN A 54 4.99 12.98 6.12
C ASN A 54 3.64 12.24 6.18
N VAL A 55 2.61 12.86 6.75
CA VAL A 55 1.27 12.29 6.91
C VAL A 55 0.21 12.96 6.01
N LEU A 56 0.50 14.12 5.41
CA LEU A 56 -0.46 14.82 4.54
C LEU A 56 -0.70 14.13 3.20
N GLY A 57 0.31 13.43 2.65
CA GLY A 57 0.18 12.78 1.35
C GLY A 57 -1.03 11.84 1.26
N PRO A 58 -1.14 10.85 2.14
CA PRO A 58 -2.28 9.93 2.16
C PRO A 58 -3.63 10.60 2.43
N LEU A 59 -3.64 11.75 3.12
CA LEU A 59 -4.86 12.50 3.46
C LEU A 59 -5.34 13.41 2.31
N SER A 60 -4.49 13.66 1.33
CA SER A 60 -4.78 14.56 0.20
C SER A 60 -4.83 13.81 -1.14
N ASN A 61 -5.23 12.54 -1.11
CA ASN A 61 -5.39 11.72 -2.32
C ASN A 61 -6.45 12.33 -3.24
N PRO A 62 -6.10 12.74 -4.47
CA PRO A 62 -7.04 13.38 -5.39
C PRO A 62 -8.18 12.45 -5.84
N ALA A 63 -8.02 11.14 -5.76
CA ALA A 63 -9.05 10.15 -6.07
C ALA A 63 -10.20 10.12 -5.04
N ARG A 64 -10.03 10.73 -3.85
CA ARG A 64 -11.04 10.74 -2.77
C ARG A 64 -11.57 9.34 -2.46
N ALA A 65 -10.66 8.39 -2.32
CA ALA A 65 -11.01 7.00 -2.06
C ALA A 65 -11.85 6.87 -0.78
N THR A 66 -12.96 6.15 -0.86
CA THR A 66 -13.85 5.87 0.27
C THR A 66 -13.40 4.63 1.06
N MET A 67 -12.48 3.85 0.50
CA MET A 67 -11.83 2.71 1.15
C MET A 67 -10.32 2.93 1.15
N GLN A 68 -9.66 2.76 2.31
CA GLN A 68 -8.23 3.04 2.41
C GLN A 68 -7.52 2.18 3.46
N LEU A 69 -6.40 1.59 3.07
CA LEU A 69 -5.38 1.08 3.98
C LEU A 69 -4.27 2.12 4.07
N LEU A 70 -3.93 2.53 5.28
CA LEU A 70 -2.89 3.52 5.56
C LEU A 70 -1.90 3.00 6.60
N GLY A 71 -0.63 2.90 6.21
CA GLY A 71 0.45 2.64 7.14
C GLY A 71 1.01 3.93 7.75
N VAL A 72 1.35 3.86 9.02
CA VAL A 72 2.00 4.94 9.78
C VAL A 72 3.22 4.40 10.53
N TYR A 73 4.26 5.22 10.63
CA TYR A 73 5.54 4.83 11.21
C TYR A 73 5.60 4.88 12.74
N ASP A 74 4.56 5.39 13.39
CA ASP A 74 4.49 5.58 14.84
C ASP A 74 3.09 5.20 15.34
N GLU A 75 3.02 4.39 16.38
CA GLU A 75 1.77 3.91 16.95
C GLU A 75 0.85 5.04 17.44
N SER A 76 1.44 6.15 17.91
CA SER A 76 0.68 7.32 18.35
C SER A 76 -0.13 7.98 17.25
N LEU A 77 0.24 7.74 15.97
CA LEU A 77 -0.47 8.26 14.80
C LEU A 77 -1.68 7.41 14.39
N VAL A 78 -1.78 6.17 14.86
CA VAL A 78 -2.84 5.24 14.39
C VAL A 78 -4.24 5.82 14.63
N MET A 79 -4.56 6.21 15.85
CA MET A 79 -5.88 6.76 16.19
C MET A 79 -6.15 8.14 15.58
N PRO A 80 -5.23 9.12 15.66
CA PRO A 80 -5.45 10.42 15.02
C PRO A 80 -5.66 10.31 13.50
N MET A 81 -4.87 9.48 12.82
CA MET A 81 -5.01 9.30 11.37
C MET A 81 -6.31 8.60 10.99
N ALA A 82 -6.75 7.61 11.77
CA ALA A 82 -8.04 6.95 11.57
C ALA A 82 -9.21 7.95 11.72
N GLN A 83 -9.15 8.83 12.73
CA GLN A 83 -10.14 9.87 12.91
C GLN A 83 -10.18 10.86 11.74
N VAL A 84 -9.01 11.28 11.26
CA VAL A 84 -8.92 12.20 10.11
C VAL A 84 -9.46 11.54 8.84
N LEU A 85 -9.08 10.29 8.56
CA LEU A 85 -9.61 9.57 7.39
C LEU A 85 -11.14 9.42 7.45
N SER A 86 -11.69 9.08 8.62
CA SER A 86 -13.15 9.01 8.82
C SER A 86 -13.82 10.37 8.54
N ASN A 87 -13.24 11.47 9.05
CA ASN A 87 -13.73 12.82 8.81
C ASN A 87 -13.64 13.25 7.32
N LEU A 88 -12.67 12.71 6.58
CA LEU A 88 -12.50 12.94 5.15
C LEU A 88 -13.41 12.06 4.27
N GLY A 89 -14.25 11.20 4.88
CA GLY A 89 -15.24 10.42 4.17
C GLY A 89 -14.81 8.98 3.84
N VAL A 90 -13.74 8.48 4.44
CA VAL A 90 -13.41 7.05 4.39
C VAL A 90 -14.43 6.29 5.22
N THR A 91 -15.23 5.47 4.55
CA THR A 91 -16.29 4.65 5.16
C THR A 91 -15.77 3.28 5.58
N ARG A 92 -14.73 2.79 4.91
CA ARG A 92 -14.13 1.49 5.18
C ARG A 92 -12.62 1.58 5.07
N GLY A 93 -11.92 1.42 6.18
CA GLY A 93 -10.47 1.60 6.17
C GLY A 93 -9.77 0.99 7.36
N MET A 94 -8.46 1.00 7.29
CA MET A 94 -7.58 0.60 8.39
C MET A 94 -6.34 1.49 8.40
N VAL A 95 -6.00 1.98 9.59
CA VAL A 95 -4.69 2.58 9.84
C VAL A 95 -3.87 1.58 10.63
N VAL A 96 -2.63 1.33 10.20
CA VAL A 96 -1.76 0.31 10.78
C VAL A 96 -0.36 0.85 11.05
N CYS A 97 0.23 0.40 12.16
CA CYS A 97 1.65 0.52 12.48
C CYS A 97 2.19 -0.86 12.82
N GLY A 98 3.06 -1.40 11.98
CA GLY A 98 3.63 -2.73 12.12
C GLY A 98 4.97 -2.70 12.84
N SER A 99 4.99 -2.59 14.18
CA SER A 99 6.24 -2.56 14.96
C SER A 99 7.23 -1.47 14.50
N GLY A 100 6.71 -0.27 14.17
CA GLY A 100 7.48 0.87 13.65
C GLY A 100 7.64 0.91 12.12
N MET A 101 7.06 -0.06 11.41
CA MET A 101 6.91 -0.05 9.95
C MET A 101 5.63 0.68 9.57
N ASP A 102 5.66 1.41 8.45
CA ASP A 102 4.49 2.09 7.89
C ASP A 102 3.64 1.18 6.98
N GLU A 103 3.51 -0.08 7.42
CA GLU A 103 2.66 -1.13 6.83
C GLU A 103 2.34 -2.18 7.90
N ALA A 104 1.45 -3.12 7.62
CA ALA A 104 1.28 -4.30 8.46
C ALA A 104 2.50 -5.19 8.32
N SER A 105 3.08 -5.66 9.43
CA SER A 105 4.37 -6.33 9.44
C SER A 105 4.36 -7.66 10.18
N LEU A 106 5.22 -8.56 9.74
CA LEU A 106 5.50 -9.85 10.37
C LEU A 106 6.57 -9.75 11.48
N ILE A 107 7.10 -8.55 11.77
CA ILE A 107 8.11 -8.36 12.81
C ILE A 107 7.52 -8.58 14.20
N GLY A 108 6.20 -8.36 14.35
CA GLY A 108 5.51 -8.51 15.62
C GLY A 108 4.02 -8.17 15.51
N ARG A 109 3.43 -7.82 16.64
CA ARG A 109 2.04 -7.36 16.68
C ARG A 109 1.92 -5.97 16.06
N ASN A 110 0.85 -5.78 15.32
CA ASN A 110 0.55 -4.54 14.64
C ASN A 110 -0.52 -3.77 15.43
N LYS A 111 -0.26 -2.48 15.69
CA LYS A 111 -1.27 -1.59 16.22
C LYS A 111 -2.17 -1.14 15.07
N VAL A 112 -3.46 -1.35 15.19
CA VAL A 112 -4.40 -1.00 14.13
C VAL A 112 -5.60 -0.24 14.66
N CYS A 113 -6.22 0.57 13.78
CA CYS A 113 -7.55 1.12 13.99
C CYS A 113 -8.37 0.91 12.73
N GLU A 114 -9.41 0.10 12.82
CA GLU A 114 -10.36 -0.12 11.74
C GLU A 114 -11.41 0.98 11.72
N ILE A 115 -11.74 1.44 10.52
CA ILE A 115 -12.80 2.42 10.25
C ILE A 115 -13.93 1.68 9.54
N ARG A 116 -15.13 1.75 10.11
CA ARG A 116 -16.33 1.16 9.51
C ARG A 116 -17.51 2.11 9.74
N ASP A 117 -17.95 2.81 8.71
CA ASP A 117 -19.10 3.71 8.73
C ASP A 117 -19.07 4.72 9.90
N GLY A 118 -17.92 5.37 10.10
CA GLY A 118 -17.70 6.35 11.15
C GLY A 118 -17.33 5.74 12.51
N LYS A 119 -17.46 4.42 12.69
CA LYS A 119 -17.00 3.74 13.91
C LYS A 119 -15.51 3.45 13.82
N LEU A 120 -14.76 3.82 14.84
CA LEU A 120 -13.34 3.52 14.99
C LEU A 120 -13.16 2.40 16.01
N THR A 121 -12.46 1.35 15.60
CA THR A 121 -12.22 0.16 16.44
C THR A 121 -10.72 -0.11 16.52
N PRO A 122 -10.04 0.32 17.60
CA PRO A 122 -8.62 0.00 17.79
C PRO A 122 -8.45 -1.43 18.31
N TYR A 123 -7.42 -2.11 17.82
CA TYR A 123 -7.02 -3.45 18.31
C TYR A 123 -5.56 -3.75 17.95
N GLU A 124 -5.04 -4.86 18.44
CA GLU A 124 -3.77 -5.43 18.04
C GLU A 124 -4.02 -6.57 17.06
N LEU A 125 -3.38 -6.52 15.88
CA LEU A 125 -3.38 -7.58 14.89
C LEU A 125 -2.13 -8.42 15.06
N ASP A 126 -2.30 -9.69 15.40
CA ASP A 126 -1.22 -10.67 15.50
C ASP A 126 -1.18 -11.52 14.22
N PRO A 127 -0.12 -11.43 13.39
CA PRO A 127 -0.03 -12.19 12.15
C PRO A 127 -0.10 -13.70 12.35
N THR A 128 0.38 -14.20 13.52
CA THR A 128 0.38 -15.64 13.82
C THR A 128 -1.02 -16.23 13.93
N GLY A 129 -2.00 -15.41 14.31
CA GLY A 129 -3.43 -15.78 14.33
C GLY A 129 -4.01 -16.10 12.95
N TYR A 130 -3.29 -15.76 11.89
CA TYR A 130 -3.68 -16.01 10.48
C TYR A 130 -2.77 -17.04 9.79
N GLY A 131 -1.95 -17.76 10.56
CA GLY A 131 -1.05 -18.78 10.03
C GLY A 131 0.21 -18.23 9.34
N LEU A 132 0.53 -16.95 9.55
CA LEU A 132 1.75 -16.32 9.07
C LEU A 132 2.85 -16.43 10.12
N SER A 133 4.11 -16.48 9.67
CA SER A 133 5.27 -16.62 10.54
C SER A 133 5.86 -15.26 10.91
N LEU A 134 6.26 -15.07 12.17
CA LEU A 134 7.05 -13.89 12.51
C LEU A 134 8.43 -13.97 11.87
N CYS A 135 8.97 -12.81 11.52
CA CYS A 135 10.29 -12.69 10.90
C CYS A 135 11.11 -11.54 11.50
N THR A 136 12.35 -11.42 11.08
CA THR A 136 13.24 -10.31 11.43
C THR A 136 13.18 -9.21 10.38
N VAL A 137 13.58 -7.98 10.75
CA VAL A 137 13.72 -6.85 9.81
C VAL A 137 14.65 -7.21 8.64
N ASP A 138 15.72 -7.97 8.90
CA ASP A 138 16.70 -8.33 7.86
C ASP A 138 16.12 -9.27 6.80
N GLU A 139 15.18 -10.15 7.16
CA GLU A 139 14.48 -11.02 6.21
C GLU A 139 13.56 -10.24 5.26
N LEU A 140 13.03 -9.10 5.68
CA LEU A 140 12.22 -8.20 4.86
C LEU A 140 13.06 -7.21 4.04
N ARG A 141 14.34 -7.08 4.37
CA ARG A 141 15.20 -6.08 3.75
C ARG A 141 15.25 -6.22 2.24
N GLY A 142 14.99 -5.12 1.55
CA GLY A 142 15.18 -4.96 0.12
C GLY A 142 16.60 -4.52 -0.26
N GLY A 143 16.75 -4.05 -1.48
CA GLY A 143 18.02 -3.58 -2.03
C GLY A 143 17.86 -2.39 -2.97
N SER A 144 18.63 -2.38 -4.06
CA SER A 144 18.49 -1.37 -5.11
C SER A 144 17.11 -1.43 -5.77
N PRO A 145 16.65 -0.36 -6.45
CA PRO A 145 15.39 -0.39 -7.21
C PRO A 145 15.25 -1.59 -8.14
N LYS A 146 16.33 -1.98 -8.82
CA LYS A 146 16.37 -3.17 -9.69
C LYS A 146 16.23 -4.47 -8.90
N ALA A 147 16.93 -4.59 -7.77
CA ALA A 147 16.81 -5.77 -6.90
C ALA A 147 15.38 -5.91 -6.35
N ASN A 148 14.77 -4.80 -5.91
CA ASN A 148 13.39 -4.81 -5.41
C ASN A 148 12.37 -5.14 -6.52
N ALA A 149 12.58 -4.68 -7.73
CA ALA A 149 11.76 -5.08 -8.87
C ALA A 149 11.85 -6.59 -9.15
N GLN A 150 13.05 -7.17 -9.05
CA GLN A 150 13.23 -8.61 -9.20
C GLN A 150 12.55 -9.38 -8.07
N ILE A 151 12.71 -8.95 -6.79
CA ILE A 151 12.01 -9.53 -5.64
C ILE A 151 10.49 -9.50 -5.87
N THR A 152 9.94 -8.36 -6.32
CA THR A 152 8.52 -8.24 -6.62
C THR A 152 8.07 -9.25 -7.67
N ARG A 153 8.81 -9.37 -8.78
CA ARG A 153 8.50 -10.36 -9.82
C ARG A 153 8.61 -11.80 -9.33
N ASP A 154 9.59 -12.11 -8.47
CA ASP A 154 9.77 -13.44 -7.92
C ASP A 154 8.65 -13.83 -6.97
N ILE A 155 8.17 -12.90 -6.13
CA ILE A 155 6.98 -13.10 -5.29
C ILE A 155 5.74 -13.35 -6.16
N LEU A 156 5.46 -12.45 -7.11
CA LEU A 156 4.26 -12.54 -7.95
C LEU A 156 4.27 -13.73 -8.92
N ALA A 157 5.44 -14.29 -9.21
CA ALA A 157 5.61 -15.51 -9.99
C ALA A 157 5.64 -16.79 -9.13
N GLY A 158 5.44 -16.67 -7.80
CA GLY A 158 5.45 -17.81 -6.89
C GLY A 158 6.84 -18.42 -6.62
N ARG A 159 7.93 -17.77 -7.04
CA ARG A 159 9.29 -18.26 -6.82
C ARG A 159 9.85 -17.94 -5.44
N GLU A 160 9.41 -16.84 -4.84
CA GLU A 160 9.74 -16.45 -3.46
C GLU A 160 8.61 -16.92 -2.53
N GLN A 161 8.94 -17.72 -1.53
CA GLN A 161 7.99 -18.35 -0.59
C GLN A 161 8.22 -17.97 0.88
N GLY A 162 9.25 -17.14 1.15
CA GLY A 162 9.63 -16.75 2.52
C GLY A 162 8.88 -15.54 3.06
N ALA A 163 9.51 -14.90 4.06
CA ALA A 163 8.94 -13.78 4.81
C ALA A 163 8.45 -12.63 3.91
N LYS A 164 9.16 -12.31 2.83
CA LYS A 164 8.74 -11.25 1.90
C LYS A 164 7.41 -11.55 1.21
N ARG A 165 7.16 -12.82 0.86
CA ARG A 165 5.86 -13.22 0.32
C ARG A 165 4.77 -13.12 1.38
N GLU A 166 5.02 -13.61 2.59
CA GLU A 166 4.05 -13.57 3.69
C GLU A 166 3.70 -12.12 4.09
N GLU A 167 4.67 -11.19 4.08
CA GLU A 167 4.45 -9.76 4.30
C GLU A 167 3.47 -9.17 3.25
N ILE A 168 3.69 -9.52 1.97
CA ILE A 168 2.77 -9.12 0.89
C ILE A 168 1.38 -9.75 1.08
N LEU A 169 1.29 -11.02 1.49
CA LEU A 169 0.01 -11.67 1.75
C LEU A 169 -0.78 -10.99 2.86
N LEU A 170 -0.10 -10.56 3.94
CA LEU A 170 -0.73 -9.83 5.03
C LEU A 170 -1.32 -8.50 4.54
N ASN A 171 -0.52 -7.67 3.90
CA ASN A 171 -0.95 -6.34 3.43
C ASN A 171 -2.00 -6.44 2.30
N ALA A 172 -1.80 -7.32 1.33
CA ALA A 172 -2.79 -7.56 0.28
C ALA A 172 -4.08 -8.16 0.84
N GLY A 173 -3.98 -9.06 1.83
CA GLY A 173 -5.12 -9.63 2.54
C GLY A 173 -5.95 -8.58 3.25
N ILE A 174 -5.31 -7.62 3.93
CA ILE A 174 -6.00 -6.47 4.53
C ILE A 174 -6.68 -5.63 3.45
N ALA A 175 -6.00 -5.34 2.34
CA ALA A 175 -6.59 -4.55 1.25
C ALA A 175 -7.81 -5.27 0.63
N LEU A 176 -7.76 -6.58 0.45
CA LEU A 176 -8.89 -7.39 -0.06
C LEU A 176 -10.04 -7.44 0.95
N TYR A 177 -9.75 -7.59 2.25
CA TYR A 177 -10.74 -7.53 3.33
C TYR A 177 -11.46 -6.17 3.34
N LEU A 178 -10.72 -5.09 3.14
CA LEU A 178 -11.31 -3.74 3.07
C LEU A 178 -12.08 -3.50 1.78
N GLY A 179 -11.62 -4.02 0.64
CA GLY A 179 -12.16 -3.73 -0.68
C GLY A 179 -13.34 -4.62 -1.11
N LEU A 180 -13.50 -5.78 -0.50
CA LEU A 180 -14.53 -6.76 -0.88
C LEU A 180 -15.50 -7.04 0.27
N ASP A 181 -16.78 -7.09 -0.05
CA ASP A 181 -17.81 -7.39 0.94
C ASP A 181 -17.82 -8.89 1.31
N GLY A 182 -18.14 -9.17 2.57
CA GLY A 182 -18.33 -10.54 3.05
C GLY A 182 -17.06 -11.33 3.35
N LEU A 183 -15.88 -10.78 3.11
CA LEU A 183 -14.61 -11.42 3.49
C LEU A 183 -14.27 -11.17 4.96
N THR A 184 -13.72 -12.17 5.62
CA THR A 184 -12.90 -12.00 6.82
C THR A 184 -11.46 -11.65 6.43
N LEU A 185 -10.64 -11.19 7.36
CA LEU A 185 -9.21 -10.95 7.08
C LEU A 185 -8.49 -12.24 6.70
N ALA A 186 -8.84 -13.36 7.32
CA ALA A 186 -8.30 -14.68 6.95
C ALA A 186 -8.62 -15.05 5.49
N ASP A 187 -9.88 -14.79 5.05
CA ASP A 187 -10.27 -15.01 3.65
C ASP A 187 -9.51 -14.07 2.70
N GLY A 188 -9.28 -12.82 3.11
CA GLY A 188 -8.48 -11.87 2.35
C GLY A 188 -7.05 -12.36 2.12
N ILE A 189 -6.38 -12.83 3.18
CA ILE A 189 -5.01 -13.39 3.10
C ILE A 189 -4.98 -14.64 2.21
N LYS A 190 -5.93 -15.55 2.36
CA LYS A 190 -6.06 -16.73 1.50
C LYS A 190 -6.25 -16.34 0.04
N LYS A 191 -7.14 -15.38 -0.22
CA LYS A 191 -7.39 -14.87 -1.57
C LYS A 191 -6.16 -14.19 -2.17
N ALA A 192 -5.36 -13.47 -1.38
CA ALA A 192 -4.09 -12.90 -1.83
C ALA A 192 -3.11 -14.00 -2.29
N ALA A 193 -3.01 -15.09 -1.53
CA ALA A 193 -2.20 -16.24 -1.91
C ALA A 193 -2.69 -16.88 -3.23
N GLU A 194 -4.01 -17.11 -3.36
CA GLU A 194 -4.61 -17.66 -4.59
C GLU A 194 -4.32 -16.78 -5.83
N LEU A 195 -4.36 -15.45 -5.69
CA LEU A 195 -4.07 -14.50 -6.78
C LEU A 195 -2.60 -14.54 -7.21
N ILE A 196 -1.68 -14.75 -6.27
CA ILE A 196 -0.26 -14.92 -6.57
C ILE A 196 -0.02 -16.29 -7.22
N ASP A 197 -0.49 -17.36 -6.59
CA ASP A 197 -0.23 -18.75 -7.01
C ASP A 197 -0.84 -19.08 -8.37
N SER A 198 -1.97 -18.45 -8.72
CA SER A 198 -2.57 -18.55 -10.05
C SER A 198 -1.86 -17.72 -11.14
N GLY A 199 -0.89 -16.87 -10.77
CA GLY A 199 -0.24 -15.94 -11.68
C GLY A 199 -1.08 -14.70 -12.05
N ALA A 200 -2.29 -14.57 -11.51
CA ALA A 200 -3.18 -13.44 -11.81
C ALA A 200 -2.60 -12.09 -11.38
N ALA A 201 -1.89 -12.07 -10.24
CA ALA A 201 -1.24 -10.86 -9.74
C ALA A 201 -0.08 -10.43 -10.66
N LEU A 202 0.74 -11.36 -11.15
CA LEU A 202 1.82 -11.06 -12.11
C LEU A 202 1.25 -10.56 -13.44
N ALA A 203 0.23 -11.22 -13.97
CA ALA A 203 -0.44 -10.79 -15.20
C ALA A 203 -1.06 -9.38 -15.05
N LYS A 204 -1.59 -9.04 -13.87
CA LYS A 204 -2.10 -7.70 -13.56
C LYS A 204 -0.97 -6.65 -13.59
N LEU A 205 0.19 -6.96 -13.01
CA LEU A 205 1.36 -6.08 -13.06
C LEU A 205 1.80 -5.82 -14.50
N ASP A 206 1.93 -6.87 -15.31
CA ASP A 206 2.39 -6.73 -16.70
C ASP A 206 1.39 -5.92 -17.53
N ARG A 207 0.09 -6.16 -17.37
CA ARG A 207 -0.96 -5.36 -18.01
C ARG A 207 -0.93 -3.90 -17.56
N PHE A 208 -0.75 -3.64 -16.28
CA PHE A 208 -0.64 -2.28 -15.73
C PHE A 208 0.57 -1.55 -16.31
N ALA A 209 1.75 -2.18 -16.31
CA ALA A 209 2.96 -1.60 -16.90
C ALA A 209 2.76 -1.26 -18.39
N ALA A 210 2.19 -2.17 -19.17
CA ALA A 210 1.89 -1.95 -20.59
C ALA A 210 0.93 -0.77 -20.79
N ALA A 211 -0.17 -0.72 -20.05
CA ALA A 211 -1.16 0.36 -20.13
C ALA A 211 -0.56 1.74 -19.80
N THR A 212 0.35 1.82 -18.81
CA THR A 212 1.04 3.08 -18.50
C THR A 212 1.96 3.54 -19.63
N GLN A 213 2.64 2.60 -20.32
CA GLN A 213 3.50 2.90 -21.46
C GLN A 213 2.69 3.36 -22.68
N GLU A 214 1.53 2.78 -22.92
CA GLU A 214 0.62 3.21 -23.99
C GLU A 214 0.03 4.59 -23.69
N ALA A 215 -0.44 4.81 -22.47
CA ALA A 215 -0.97 6.10 -22.06
C ALA A 215 0.06 7.23 -22.17
N ALA A 216 1.34 6.96 -21.93
CA ALA A 216 2.42 7.95 -22.03
C ALA A 216 2.71 8.39 -23.48
N LYS A 217 2.28 7.62 -24.49
CA LYS A 217 2.48 7.94 -25.92
C LYS A 217 1.31 8.76 -26.50
N ALA A 218 0.18 8.78 -25.82
CA ALA A 218 -1.05 9.48 -26.23
C ALA A 218 -1.09 10.90 -25.68
#